data_5079a538fe871bbbe8e194e3cad8f212
#
_entry.id   5079a538fe871bbbe8e194e3cad8f212
#
_cell.length_a   1.000
_cell.length_b   1.000
_cell.length_c   1.000
_cell.angle_alpha   90.00
_cell.angle_beta   90.00
_cell.angle_gamma   90.00
#
_symmetry.space_group_name_H-M   'P 1'
#
loop_
_entity.id
_entity.type
_entity.pdbx_description
1 polymer ?
#
loop_
_entity_poly.entity_id
_entity_poly.type
_entity_poly.pdbx_seq_one_letter_code
_entity_poly.pdbx_strand_id
1 'polypeptide(L)'
;MCIRDSILGVMAEAWDRGLAIGGMPPIRNLEVPNKPLDIKDNKESRRKWKKEAVIVHTENARMFSKRMLYAKILWLGDKFKNYATVYFPLQFDFRGRAYCVPAFLNYQSINGAKALLSFSKGKAITKENRGDFWLAVHGANMYGNDKISLTDRVQWVKDNEDWILKCVDDPFTNRQWEDASNAFQFLAWAEEWKRFKAEGYGFVSNIVVNVDGSCNGLQIYSLMLRDKKAGDLVNLLPSDKPKDIYQLVANSVIDKLKEHAKVGRPYAQQWLDYGVKRSTTKRSIMTICYGSTRYSCTDFVVEDLTKRKDKGEMHPFTDDMFKPASYLASIIWDSIGDNLKSARVGMKFLQDIARIVSKLQLPIHWVTPVGFPVYQSYPEMKSKRVKAMLMGEVIKPRINVEDDKTDRLRMSNGVAPNLVHSVDSAAMIETVNIALDNGIENFCNVHDSFGTTAADVEVLNKSLREAFIQMFTDNDILANFRDDVLKQLPEEYKTKLPEVPQKGDLDIND
;
A
#
# COMPACT_ATOMS: atom_id res chain seq x y z
N MET A 1 7.31 22.16 2.62
CA MET A 1 6.54 22.02 1.35
C MET A 1 5.73 23.29 1.07
N CYS A 2 5.20 23.46 -0.15
CA CYS A 2 4.29 24.54 -0.53
C CYS A 2 3.14 23.97 -1.38
N ILE A 3 2.09 24.78 -1.59
CA ILE A 3 0.92 24.39 -2.39
C ILE A 3 1.16 24.77 -3.86
N ARG A 4 0.75 23.89 -4.78
CA ARG A 4 0.73 24.14 -6.23
C ARG A 4 -0.59 24.80 -6.63
N ASP A 5 -0.56 26.13 -6.83
CA ASP A 5 -1.76 26.93 -7.15
C ASP A 5 -2.41 26.53 -8.47
N SER A 6 -1.61 26.21 -9.50
CA SER A 6 -2.12 25.74 -10.80
C SER A 6 -2.97 24.48 -10.67
N ILE A 7 -2.46 23.48 -9.96
CA ILE A 7 -3.18 22.20 -9.72
C ILE A 7 -4.39 22.41 -8.82
N LEU A 8 -4.28 23.29 -7.81
CA LEU A 8 -5.41 23.65 -6.97
C LEU A 8 -6.55 24.28 -7.80
N GLY A 9 -6.20 25.16 -8.74
CA GLY A 9 -7.16 25.76 -9.65
C GLY A 9 -7.87 24.71 -10.52
N VAL A 10 -7.12 23.81 -11.15
CA VAL A 10 -7.70 22.71 -11.96
C VAL A 10 -8.58 21.80 -11.11
N MET A 11 -8.15 21.44 -9.89
CA MET A 11 -8.94 20.62 -9.00
C MET A 11 -10.23 21.31 -8.55
N ALA A 12 -10.18 22.60 -8.23
CA ALA A 12 -11.36 23.39 -7.86
C ALA A 12 -12.36 23.48 -9.00
N GLU A 13 -11.88 23.77 -10.22
CA GLU A 13 -12.74 23.81 -11.41
C GLU A 13 -13.34 22.46 -11.77
N ALA A 14 -12.56 21.37 -11.66
CA ALA A 14 -13.08 20.00 -11.84
C ALA A 14 -14.17 19.68 -10.80
N TRP A 15 -13.98 20.14 -9.56
CA TRP A 15 -14.98 20.00 -8.49
C TRP A 15 -16.26 20.76 -8.80
N ASP A 16 -16.17 22.02 -9.21
CA ASP A 16 -17.33 22.87 -9.52
C ASP A 16 -18.10 22.37 -10.74
N ARG A 17 -17.40 21.82 -11.73
CA ARG A 17 -18.00 21.15 -12.89
C ARG A 17 -18.57 19.76 -12.58
N GLY A 18 -18.29 19.20 -11.41
CA GLY A 18 -18.75 17.87 -10.99
C GLY A 18 -18.08 16.71 -11.71
N LEU A 19 -16.87 16.89 -12.15
CA LEU A 19 -16.11 15.87 -12.87
C LEU A 19 -15.54 14.83 -11.89
N ALA A 20 -15.70 13.55 -12.23
CA ALA A 20 -15.19 12.44 -11.45
C ALA A 20 -13.78 12.04 -11.94
N ILE A 21 -12.78 12.90 -11.71
CA ILE A 21 -11.40 12.75 -12.20
C ILE A 21 -10.44 12.44 -11.04
N GLY A 22 -9.42 11.66 -11.27
CA GLY A 22 -8.29 11.47 -10.35
C GLY A 22 -8.69 10.99 -8.96
N GLY A 23 -9.79 10.26 -8.85
CA GLY A 23 -10.36 9.78 -7.59
C GLY A 23 -11.36 10.73 -6.94
N MET A 24 -11.63 11.90 -7.50
CA MET A 24 -12.78 12.72 -7.09
C MET A 24 -14.07 11.93 -7.31
N PRO A 25 -14.97 11.88 -6.33
CA PRO A 25 -16.25 11.21 -6.50
C PRO A 25 -17.24 12.07 -7.29
N PRO A 26 -18.18 11.46 -8.01
CA PRO A 26 -19.26 12.20 -8.67
C PRO A 26 -20.12 12.96 -7.64
N ILE A 27 -20.69 14.09 -8.05
CA ILE A 27 -21.53 14.93 -7.19
C ILE A 27 -22.82 14.19 -6.80
N ARG A 28 -23.42 13.44 -7.75
CA ARG A 28 -24.70 12.78 -7.55
C ARG A 28 -24.53 11.43 -6.87
N ASN A 29 -25.50 11.10 -6.01
CA ASN A 29 -25.61 9.77 -5.46
C ASN A 29 -26.16 8.79 -6.51
N LEU A 30 -25.83 7.51 -6.36
CA LEU A 30 -26.48 6.43 -7.09
C LEU A 30 -27.94 6.33 -6.66
N GLU A 31 -28.84 6.07 -7.61
CA GLU A 31 -30.25 5.87 -7.33
C GLU A 31 -30.49 4.56 -6.59
N VAL A 32 -31.27 4.63 -5.53
CA VAL A 32 -31.67 3.45 -4.78
C VAL A 32 -32.69 2.67 -5.59
N PRO A 33 -32.58 1.34 -5.73
CA PRO A 33 -33.53 0.53 -6.47
C PRO A 33 -34.97 0.75 -5.97
N ASN A 34 -35.90 0.85 -6.89
CA ASN A 34 -37.34 0.98 -6.56
C ASN A 34 -37.82 -0.24 -5.77
N LYS A 35 -38.66 0.00 -4.78
CA LYS A 35 -39.27 -1.09 -4.00
C LYS A 35 -40.17 -1.92 -4.91
N PRO A 36 -40.02 -3.26 -4.98
CA PRO A 36 -40.94 -4.12 -5.69
C PRO A 36 -42.37 -3.94 -5.18
N LEU A 37 -43.35 -4.03 -6.05
CA LEU A 37 -44.77 -3.88 -5.69
C LEU A 37 -45.22 -4.95 -4.68
N ASP A 38 -44.66 -6.16 -4.79
CA ASP A 38 -44.93 -7.33 -3.94
C ASP A 38 -44.07 -7.39 -2.66
N ILE A 39 -43.32 -6.34 -2.32
CA ILE A 39 -42.34 -6.34 -1.22
C ILE A 39 -42.92 -6.68 0.16
N LYS A 40 -44.24 -6.43 0.35
CA LYS A 40 -44.91 -6.71 1.62
C LYS A 40 -45.19 -8.20 1.78
N ASP A 41 -45.59 -8.85 0.70
CA ASP A 41 -46.12 -10.21 0.70
C ASP A 41 -45.08 -11.25 0.22
N ASN A 42 -44.11 -10.83 -0.58
CA ASN A 42 -43.05 -11.70 -1.11
C ASN A 42 -41.72 -11.52 -0.36
N LYS A 43 -41.37 -12.51 0.47
CA LYS A 43 -40.13 -12.51 1.26
C LYS A 43 -38.87 -12.52 0.38
N GLU A 44 -38.92 -13.16 -0.79
CA GLU A 44 -37.78 -13.29 -1.69
C GLU A 44 -37.52 -11.95 -2.40
N SER A 45 -38.52 -11.32 -2.97
CA SER A 45 -38.46 -9.97 -3.55
C SER A 45 -37.94 -8.96 -2.53
N ARG A 46 -38.43 -9.03 -1.29
CA ARG A 46 -37.97 -8.18 -0.19
C ARG A 46 -36.50 -8.42 0.16
N ARG A 47 -36.03 -9.69 0.16
CA ARG A 47 -34.61 -10.04 0.45
C ARG A 47 -33.71 -9.55 -0.66
N LYS A 48 -34.08 -9.74 -1.92
CA LYS A 48 -33.32 -9.29 -3.09
C LYS A 48 -33.19 -7.77 -3.10
N TRP A 49 -34.32 -7.05 -2.99
CA TRP A 49 -34.30 -5.58 -2.93
C TRP A 49 -33.45 -5.04 -1.77
N LYS A 50 -33.57 -5.62 -0.55
CA LYS A 50 -32.74 -5.20 0.59
C LYS A 50 -31.26 -5.38 0.31
N LYS A 51 -30.85 -6.48 -0.32
CA LYS A 51 -29.46 -6.74 -0.69
C LYS A 51 -28.94 -5.68 -1.67
N GLU A 52 -29.70 -5.37 -2.71
CA GLU A 52 -29.36 -4.35 -3.70
C GLU A 52 -29.33 -2.93 -3.08
N ALA A 53 -30.35 -2.57 -2.31
CA ALA A 53 -30.43 -1.26 -1.66
C ALA A 53 -29.26 -1.03 -0.66
N VAL A 54 -28.86 -2.05 0.10
CA VAL A 54 -27.72 -1.96 1.03
C VAL A 54 -26.42 -1.66 0.27
N ILE A 55 -26.19 -2.28 -0.88
CA ILE A 55 -25.02 -2.02 -1.72
C ILE A 55 -25.00 -0.54 -2.13
N VAL A 56 -26.11 -0.04 -2.67
CA VAL A 56 -26.22 1.36 -3.12
C VAL A 56 -26.07 2.34 -1.96
N HIS A 57 -26.70 2.09 -0.82
CA HIS A 57 -26.54 2.93 0.38
C HIS A 57 -25.09 2.95 0.88
N THR A 58 -24.41 1.80 0.88
CA THR A 58 -23.00 1.70 1.28
C THR A 58 -22.10 2.50 0.34
N GLU A 59 -22.31 2.39 -0.98
CA GLU A 59 -21.51 3.14 -1.95
C GLU A 59 -21.82 4.65 -1.89
N ASN A 60 -23.07 5.04 -1.69
CA ASN A 60 -23.42 6.45 -1.48
C ASN A 60 -22.77 7.03 -0.22
N ALA A 61 -22.72 6.28 0.88
CA ALA A 61 -22.03 6.69 2.10
C ALA A 61 -20.52 6.84 1.87
N ARG A 62 -19.92 5.92 1.11
CA ARG A 62 -18.51 5.97 0.70
C ARG A 62 -18.23 7.20 -0.18
N MET A 63 -19.08 7.47 -1.18
CA MET A 63 -18.95 8.66 -2.04
C MET A 63 -19.11 9.95 -1.24
N PHE A 64 -20.05 9.99 -0.29
CA PHE A 64 -20.21 11.14 0.60
C PHE A 64 -18.95 11.39 1.43
N SER A 65 -18.37 10.37 2.04
CA SER A 65 -17.12 10.50 2.80
C SER A 65 -15.97 11.00 1.93
N LYS A 66 -15.85 10.53 0.69
CA LYS A 66 -14.86 11.02 -0.27
C LYS A 66 -15.10 12.48 -0.67
N ARG A 67 -16.36 12.88 -0.89
CA ARG A 67 -16.69 14.30 -1.18
C ARG A 67 -16.25 15.20 -0.04
N MET A 68 -16.55 14.82 1.20
CA MET A 68 -16.13 15.58 2.38
C MET A 68 -14.61 15.66 2.50
N LEU A 69 -13.90 14.59 2.15
CA LEU A 69 -12.43 14.58 2.15
C LEU A 69 -11.87 15.56 1.10
N TYR A 70 -12.35 15.50 -0.16
CA TYR A 70 -11.89 16.41 -1.21
C TYR A 70 -12.25 17.87 -0.90
N ALA A 71 -13.45 18.16 -0.40
CA ALA A 71 -13.84 19.51 0.02
C ALA A 71 -12.87 20.07 1.08
N LYS A 72 -12.47 19.25 2.06
CA LYS A 72 -11.49 19.65 3.08
C LYS A 72 -10.09 19.85 2.51
N ILE A 73 -9.65 19.02 1.55
CA ILE A 73 -8.35 19.16 0.88
C ILE A 73 -8.31 20.47 0.08
N LEU A 74 -9.35 20.76 -0.71
CA LEU A 74 -9.45 21.99 -1.49
C LEU A 74 -9.46 23.23 -0.58
N TRP A 75 -10.27 23.19 0.49
CA TRP A 75 -10.32 24.28 1.46
C TRP A 75 -8.96 24.51 2.15
N LEU A 76 -8.24 23.43 2.54
CA LEU A 76 -6.90 23.56 3.12
C LEU A 76 -5.89 24.04 2.08
N GLY A 77 -5.98 23.58 0.83
CA GLY A 77 -5.15 24.05 -0.26
C GLY A 77 -5.29 25.58 -0.44
N ASP A 78 -6.53 26.05 -0.52
CA ASP A 78 -6.82 27.49 -0.63
C ASP A 78 -6.32 28.29 0.58
N LYS A 79 -6.54 27.77 1.78
CA LYS A 79 -6.09 28.40 3.03
C LYS A 79 -4.57 28.56 3.10
N PHE A 80 -3.81 27.57 2.59
CA PHE A 80 -2.35 27.55 2.72
C PHE A 80 -1.59 27.95 1.46
N LYS A 81 -2.25 28.24 0.33
CA LYS A 81 -1.59 28.56 -0.94
C LYS A 81 -0.64 29.79 -0.88
N ASN A 82 -0.96 30.78 -0.06
CA ASN A 82 -0.15 32.00 0.08
C ASN A 82 1.04 31.86 1.03
N TYR A 83 1.23 30.69 1.67
CA TYR A 83 2.38 30.46 2.54
C TYR A 83 3.56 29.92 1.73
N ALA A 84 4.70 30.58 1.83
CA ALA A 84 5.93 30.14 1.15
C ALA A 84 6.37 28.72 1.55
N THR A 85 6.10 28.34 2.81
CA THR A 85 6.45 27.01 3.32
C THR A 85 5.44 26.55 4.35
N VAL A 86 5.03 25.30 4.24
CA VAL A 86 4.21 24.57 5.22
C VAL A 86 4.97 23.33 5.70
N TYR A 87 4.81 22.99 6.98
CA TYR A 87 5.46 21.87 7.63
C TYR A 87 4.43 20.85 8.10
N PHE A 88 4.78 19.57 8.03
CA PHE A 88 3.95 18.48 8.50
C PHE A 88 4.63 17.82 9.70
N PRO A 89 4.19 18.11 10.95
CA PRO A 89 4.69 17.40 12.12
C PRO A 89 4.37 15.91 11.99
N LEU A 90 5.31 15.08 12.42
CA LEU A 90 5.21 13.64 12.40
C LEU A 90 5.04 13.07 13.80
N GLN A 91 4.37 11.93 13.91
CA GLN A 91 4.34 11.10 15.10
C GLN A 91 4.67 9.66 14.74
N PHE A 92 5.30 8.95 15.66
CA PHE A 92 5.56 7.53 15.51
C PHE A 92 4.41 6.70 16.09
N ASP A 93 4.05 5.62 15.43
CA ASP A 93 3.23 4.59 16.06
C ASP A 93 4.11 3.67 16.93
N PHE A 94 3.48 2.71 17.62
CA PHE A 94 4.18 1.81 18.53
C PHE A 94 5.21 0.89 17.84
N ARG A 95 5.21 0.81 16.51
CA ARG A 95 6.17 0.05 15.69
C ARG A 95 7.32 0.93 15.17
N GLY A 96 7.24 2.25 15.37
CA GLY A 96 8.19 3.22 14.87
C GLY A 96 7.87 3.80 13.50
N ARG A 97 6.74 3.44 12.86
CA ARG A 97 6.33 4.07 11.62
C ARG A 97 5.89 5.51 11.83
N ALA A 98 6.42 6.43 11.00
CA ALA A 98 6.11 7.85 11.04
C ALA A 98 4.82 8.18 10.27
N TYR A 99 3.94 8.95 10.90
CA TYR A 99 2.68 9.42 10.33
C TYR A 99 2.55 10.93 10.47
N CYS A 100 2.05 11.57 9.40
CA CYS A 100 1.69 12.99 9.48
C CYS A 100 0.56 13.21 10.48
N VAL A 101 0.74 14.18 11.40
CA VAL A 101 -0.30 14.57 12.37
C VAL A 101 -1.50 15.23 11.68
N PRO A 102 -1.34 16.15 10.69
CA PRO A 102 -2.47 16.72 9.94
C PRO A 102 -3.21 15.64 9.14
N ALA A 103 -4.54 15.58 9.28
CA ALA A 103 -5.34 14.44 8.82
C ALA A 103 -5.68 14.44 7.31
N PHE A 104 -5.83 15.62 6.66
CA PHE A 104 -6.42 15.68 5.31
C PHE A 104 -5.40 16.05 4.24
N LEU A 105 -4.79 17.21 4.35
CA LEU A 105 -3.80 17.70 3.40
C LEU A 105 -2.40 17.40 3.94
N ASN A 106 -1.82 16.30 3.49
CA ASN A 106 -0.45 15.90 3.78
C ASN A 106 0.07 14.95 2.69
N TYR A 107 1.36 14.72 2.66
CA TYR A 107 2.01 13.88 1.64
C TYR A 107 1.82 12.36 1.84
N GLN A 108 1.21 11.93 2.93
CA GLN A 108 0.80 10.53 3.17
C GLN A 108 -0.69 10.30 2.85
N SER A 109 -1.42 11.35 2.46
CA SER A 109 -2.84 11.30 2.14
C SER A 109 -3.11 10.74 0.73
N ILE A 110 -4.32 10.98 0.22
CA ILE A 110 -4.75 10.53 -1.12
C ILE A 110 -3.99 11.25 -2.25
N ASN A 111 -4.02 10.67 -3.45
CA ASN A 111 -3.29 11.18 -4.62
C ASN A 111 -3.62 12.65 -4.94
N GLY A 112 -4.88 13.09 -4.77
CA GLY A 112 -5.25 14.49 -4.95
C GLY A 112 -4.55 15.44 -3.97
N ALA A 113 -4.39 15.05 -2.70
CA ALA A 113 -3.63 15.85 -1.73
C ALA A 113 -2.14 15.90 -2.06
N LYS A 114 -1.56 14.77 -2.50
CA LYS A 114 -0.15 14.69 -2.93
C LYS A 114 0.14 15.59 -4.14
N ALA A 115 -0.80 15.67 -5.08
CA ALA A 115 -0.67 16.51 -6.27
C ALA A 115 -0.56 18.00 -5.96
N LEU A 116 -1.20 18.46 -4.86
CA LEU A 116 -1.13 19.84 -4.40
C LEU A 116 0.19 20.21 -3.72
N LEU A 117 1.03 19.24 -3.36
CA LEU A 117 2.22 19.47 -2.56
C LEU A 117 3.50 19.38 -3.40
N SER A 118 4.40 20.35 -3.18
CA SER A 118 5.76 20.32 -3.71
C SER A 118 6.75 20.73 -2.63
N PHE A 119 8.04 20.46 -2.83
CA PHE A 119 9.07 21.00 -1.95
C PHE A 119 9.12 22.53 -2.07
N SER A 120 9.26 23.24 -0.95
CA SER A 120 9.40 24.71 -0.96
C SER A 120 10.77 25.15 -1.47
N LYS A 121 11.79 24.29 -1.30
CA LYS A 121 13.12 24.47 -1.90
C LYS A 121 13.32 23.34 -2.90
N GLY A 122 13.58 23.70 -4.16
CA GLY A 122 13.90 22.74 -5.20
C GLY A 122 15.41 22.52 -5.34
N LYS A 123 15.78 21.64 -6.26
CA LYS A 123 17.17 21.39 -6.65
C LYS A 123 17.31 21.44 -8.15
N ALA A 124 18.43 22.02 -8.63
CA ALA A 124 18.69 22.17 -10.05
C ALA A 124 18.93 20.82 -10.73
N ILE A 125 18.29 20.60 -11.85
CA ILE A 125 18.52 19.45 -12.73
C ILE A 125 19.76 19.70 -13.57
N THR A 126 20.75 18.81 -13.46
CA THR A 126 21.99 18.85 -14.25
C THR A 126 22.20 17.52 -14.97
N LYS A 127 23.14 17.49 -15.91
CA LYS A 127 23.51 16.23 -16.58
C LYS A 127 24.13 15.22 -15.60
N GLU A 128 24.91 15.72 -14.65
CA GLU A 128 25.67 14.92 -13.67
C GLU A 128 24.74 14.20 -12.69
N ASN A 129 23.64 14.87 -12.24
CA ASN A 129 22.71 14.28 -11.29
C ASN A 129 21.58 13.46 -11.95
N ARG A 130 21.53 13.43 -13.31
CA ARG A 130 20.52 12.70 -14.07
C ARG A 130 19.07 13.05 -13.67
N GLY A 131 18.85 14.27 -13.19
CA GLY A 131 17.51 14.68 -12.73
C GLY A 131 16.46 14.68 -13.84
N ASP A 132 16.87 14.92 -15.10
CA ASP A 132 16.01 14.79 -16.28
C ASP A 132 15.52 13.35 -16.53
N PHE A 133 16.40 12.37 -16.34
CA PHE A 133 16.05 10.96 -16.43
C PHE A 133 15.01 10.59 -15.37
N TRP A 134 15.24 10.95 -14.11
CA TRP A 134 14.33 10.61 -13.01
C TRP A 134 13.02 11.39 -13.07
N LEU A 135 13.06 12.63 -13.56
CA LEU A 135 11.84 13.39 -13.82
C LEU A 135 10.97 12.71 -14.88
N ALA A 136 11.57 12.23 -15.98
CA ALA A 136 10.85 11.48 -17.02
C ALA A 136 10.30 10.15 -16.48
N VAL A 137 11.12 9.38 -15.74
CA VAL A 137 10.68 8.12 -15.10
C VAL A 137 9.48 8.36 -14.19
N HIS A 138 9.50 9.44 -13.41
CA HIS A 138 8.38 9.80 -12.52
C HIS A 138 7.08 10.05 -13.30
N GLY A 139 7.14 10.76 -14.41
CA GLY A 139 5.97 11.01 -15.24
C GLY A 139 5.33 9.73 -15.80
N ALA A 140 6.15 8.84 -16.34
CA ALA A 140 5.67 7.54 -16.79
C ALA A 140 5.02 6.72 -15.66
N ASN A 141 5.60 6.77 -14.45
CA ASN A 141 5.04 6.12 -13.26
C ASN A 141 3.67 6.72 -12.88
N MET A 142 3.53 8.05 -12.92
CA MET A 142 2.26 8.72 -12.60
C MET A 142 1.17 8.39 -13.63
N TYR A 143 1.54 8.21 -14.90
CA TYR A 143 0.60 7.74 -15.92
C TYR A 143 0.16 6.30 -15.69
N GLY A 144 1.05 5.43 -15.20
CA GLY A 144 0.78 4.02 -14.93
C GLY A 144 1.69 3.04 -15.66
N ASN A 145 2.73 3.54 -16.35
CA ASN A 145 3.73 2.75 -17.09
C ASN A 145 4.89 2.31 -16.19
N ASP A 146 4.59 1.82 -14.99
CA ASP A 146 5.56 1.45 -13.95
C ASP A 146 6.08 0.00 -14.05
N LYS A 147 5.75 -0.74 -15.12
CA LYS A 147 6.14 -2.16 -15.31
C LYS A 147 7.15 -2.38 -16.45
N ILE A 148 7.45 -1.35 -17.22
CA ILE A 148 8.47 -1.37 -18.27
C ILE A 148 9.84 -0.95 -17.70
N SER A 149 10.92 -1.16 -18.44
CA SER A 149 12.26 -0.75 -18.00
C SER A 149 12.34 0.76 -17.76
N LEU A 150 13.31 1.21 -16.95
CA LEU A 150 13.48 2.65 -16.68
C LEU A 150 13.77 3.44 -17.98
N THR A 151 14.53 2.87 -18.89
CA THR A 151 14.84 3.48 -20.20
C THR A 151 13.60 3.55 -21.09
N ASP A 152 12.76 2.50 -21.09
CA ASP A 152 11.51 2.50 -21.83
C ASP A 152 10.51 3.55 -21.29
N ARG A 153 10.52 3.82 -19.97
CA ARG A 153 9.70 4.89 -19.37
C ARG A 153 10.13 6.26 -19.87
N VAL A 154 11.43 6.52 -19.95
CA VAL A 154 11.95 7.76 -20.49
C VAL A 154 11.58 7.90 -21.98
N GLN A 155 11.70 6.81 -22.74
CA GLN A 155 11.34 6.81 -24.16
C GLN A 155 9.83 7.05 -24.33
N TRP A 156 8.99 6.44 -23.53
CA TRP A 156 7.54 6.67 -23.55
C TRP A 156 7.19 8.15 -23.35
N VAL A 157 7.85 8.84 -22.41
CA VAL A 157 7.62 10.27 -22.19
C VAL A 157 7.99 11.07 -23.44
N LYS A 158 9.12 10.77 -24.08
CA LYS A 158 9.56 11.45 -25.32
C LYS A 158 8.58 11.24 -26.48
N ASP A 159 8.11 9.99 -26.63
CA ASP A 159 7.17 9.64 -27.72
C ASP A 159 5.78 10.27 -27.54
N ASN A 160 5.43 10.65 -26.32
CA ASN A 160 4.14 11.23 -25.97
C ASN A 160 4.20 12.73 -25.61
N GLU A 161 5.33 13.37 -25.77
CA GLU A 161 5.60 14.74 -25.31
C GLU A 161 4.58 15.76 -25.85
N ASP A 162 4.21 15.67 -27.11
CA ASP A 162 3.32 16.64 -27.77
C ASP A 162 1.96 16.77 -27.09
N TRP A 163 1.32 15.66 -26.77
CA TRP A 163 0.02 15.71 -26.10
C TRP A 163 0.15 16.00 -24.60
N ILE A 164 1.25 15.56 -23.97
CA ILE A 164 1.54 15.88 -22.58
C ILE A 164 1.63 17.40 -22.39
N LEU A 165 2.37 18.09 -23.24
CA LEU A 165 2.51 19.54 -23.18
C LEU A 165 1.18 20.27 -23.44
N LYS A 166 0.36 19.77 -24.37
CA LYS A 166 -0.98 20.34 -24.65
C LYS A 166 -1.93 20.21 -23.46
N CYS A 167 -1.83 19.12 -22.67
CA CYS A 167 -2.64 18.98 -21.46
C CYS A 167 -2.35 20.08 -20.42
N VAL A 168 -1.12 20.59 -20.37
CA VAL A 168 -0.74 21.69 -19.47
C VAL A 168 -1.30 23.02 -19.94
N ASP A 169 -1.37 23.25 -21.27
CA ASP A 169 -1.89 24.51 -21.83
C ASP A 169 -3.39 24.68 -21.59
N ASP A 170 -4.15 23.61 -21.77
CA ASP A 170 -5.59 23.57 -21.50
C ASP A 170 -6.01 22.17 -21.05
N PRO A 171 -6.03 21.92 -19.73
CA PRO A 171 -6.32 20.60 -19.19
C PRO A 171 -7.76 20.14 -19.38
N PHE A 172 -8.69 21.05 -19.67
CA PHE A 172 -10.10 20.71 -19.87
C PHE A 172 -10.48 20.46 -21.32
N THR A 173 -9.68 20.93 -22.26
CA THR A 173 -9.78 20.59 -23.68
C THR A 173 -8.93 19.36 -24.03
N ASN A 174 -7.70 19.29 -23.51
CA ASN A 174 -6.78 18.17 -23.75
C ASN A 174 -6.79 17.22 -22.53
N ARG A 175 -7.70 16.27 -22.53
CA ARG A 175 -8.08 15.47 -21.36
C ARG A 175 -7.36 14.13 -21.22
N GLN A 176 -6.36 13.81 -22.06
CA GLN A 176 -5.62 12.54 -22.02
C GLN A 176 -4.94 12.25 -20.66
N TRP A 177 -4.63 13.30 -19.89
CA TRP A 177 -4.08 13.17 -18.55
C TRP A 177 -5.05 12.52 -17.54
N GLU A 178 -6.36 12.55 -17.81
CA GLU A 178 -7.38 11.94 -16.93
C GLU A 178 -7.31 10.41 -16.92
N ASP A 179 -6.75 9.79 -17.99
CA ASP A 179 -6.54 8.36 -18.11
C ASP A 179 -5.36 7.88 -17.27
N ALA A 180 -4.55 8.81 -16.75
CA ALA A 180 -3.41 8.48 -15.90
C ALA A 180 -3.86 7.82 -14.58
N SER A 181 -3.12 6.83 -14.12
CA SER A 181 -3.37 6.14 -12.85
C SER A 181 -3.41 7.12 -11.66
N ASN A 182 -2.63 8.21 -11.73
CA ASN A 182 -2.56 9.28 -10.74
C ASN A 182 -2.75 10.65 -11.43
N ALA A 183 -3.93 10.87 -12.00
CA ALA A 183 -4.21 11.96 -12.94
C ALA A 183 -3.71 13.35 -12.49
N PHE A 184 -4.07 13.84 -11.30
CA PHE A 184 -3.60 15.15 -10.83
C PHE A 184 -2.10 15.20 -10.55
N GLN A 185 -1.47 14.11 -10.09
CA GLN A 185 -0.02 14.07 -9.93
C GLN A 185 0.69 14.03 -11.29
N PHE A 186 0.09 13.36 -12.28
CA PHE A 186 0.60 13.39 -13.65
C PHE A 186 0.53 14.79 -14.26
N LEU A 187 -0.57 15.51 -14.06
CA LEU A 187 -0.69 16.90 -14.53
C LEU A 187 0.32 17.82 -13.83
N ALA A 188 0.51 17.68 -12.52
CA ALA A 188 1.52 18.42 -11.76
C ALA A 188 2.94 18.13 -12.28
N TRP A 189 3.23 16.89 -12.65
CA TRP A 189 4.47 16.51 -13.29
C TRP A 189 4.60 17.08 -14.68
N ALA A 190 3.54 17.07 -15.49
CA ALA A 190 3.55 17.61 -16.86
C ALA A 190 3.88 19.10 -16.88
N GLU A 191 3.36 19.88 -15.91
CA GLU A 191 3.74 21.29 -15.72
C GLU A 191 5.24 21.45 -15.45
N GLU A 192 5.79 20.60 -14.57
CA GLU A 192 7.21 20.62 -14.23
C GLU A 192 8.08 20.21 -15.45
N TRP A 193 7.62 19.18 -16.19
CA TRP A 193 8.29 18.73 -17.41
C TRP A 193 8.31 19.81 -18.48
N LYS A 194 7.20 20.51 -18.69
CA LYS A 194 7.10 21.63 -19.62
C LYS A 194 8.09 22.75 -19.29
N ARG A 195 8.20 23.11 -18.02
CA ARG A 195 9.15 24.12 -17.55
C ARG A 195 10.60 23.66 -17.76
N PHE A 196 10.91 22.40 -17.42
CA PHE A 196 12.23 21.83 -17.68
C PHE A 196 12.59 21.89 -19.18
N LYS A 197 11.64 21.58 -20.07
CA LYS A 197 11.87 21.64 -21.53
C LYS A 197 12.12 23.06 -22.02
N ALA A 198 11.49 24.05 -21.43
CA ALA A 198 11.67 25.45 -21.76
C ALA A 198 12.99 26.07 -21.23
N GLU A 199 13.35 25.71 -19.99
CA GLU A 199 14.52 26.29 -19.28
C GLU A 199 15.81 25.49 -19.48
N GLY A 200 15.72 24.16 -19.70
CA GLY A 200 16.86 23.27 -19.88
C GLY A 200 17.57 22.92 -18.58
N TYR A 201 18.83 22.47 -18.69
CA TYR A 201 19.66 22.17 -17.51
C TYR A 201 19.94 23.45 -16.70
N GLY A 202 19.87 23.33 -15.40
CA GLY A 202 19.85 24.45 -14.45
C GLY A 202 18.44 24.75 -13.93
N PHE A 203 17.38 24.20 -14.57
CA PHE A 203 16.01 24.29 -14.06
C PHE A 203 15.91 23.72 -12.65
N VAL A 204 15.30 24.47 -11.74
CA VAL A 204 15.09 24.07 -10.34
C VAL A 204 13.77 23.34 -10.20
N SER A 205 13.82 22.03 -10.07
CA SER A 205 12.64 21.19 -9.87
C SER A 205 12.26 21.06 -8.39
N ASN A 206 10.98 21.24 -8.12
CA ASN A 206 10.38 21.16 -6.77
C ASN A 206 9.49 19.93 -6.59
N ILE A 207 9.31 19.11 -7.65
CA ILE A 207 8.41 17.98 -7.58
C ILE A 207 8.97 16.86 -6.71
N VAL A 208 8.08 16.15 -6.02
CA VAL A 208 8.44 14.95 -5.26
C VAL A 208 8.50 13.76 -6.21
N VAL A 209 9.68 13.16 -6.34
CA VAL A 209 9.88 11.90 -7.06
C VAL A 209 10.00 10.77 -6.05
N ASN A 210 9.10 9.78 -6.16
CA ASN A 210 9.06 8.65 -5.25
C ASN A 210 9.67 7.40 -5.88
N VAL A 211 10.41 6.64 -5.07
CA VAL A 211 10.90 5.28 -5.34
C VAL A 211 10.25 4.33 -4.33
N ASP A 212 9.61 3.27 -4.82
CA ASP A 212 8.85 2.32 -4.00
C ASP A 212 9.52 0.95 -3.97
N GLY A 213 9.42 0.26 -2.83
CA GLY A 213 9.81 -1.14 -2.70
C GLY A 213 8.91 -2.10 -3.51
N SER A 214 9.50 -3.18 -4.01
CA SER A 214 8.78 -4.25 -4.70
C SER A 214 8.27 -5.30 -3.72
N CYS A 215 7.12 -5.08 -3.08
CA CYS A 215 6.58 -5.96 -2.04
C CYS A 215 7.50 -6.03 -0.80
N ASN A 216 7.66 -4.90 -0.14
CA ASN A 216 8.59 -4.66 0.97
C ASN A 216 8.60 -5.75 2.06
N GLY A 217 7.43 -6.24 2.48
CA GLY A 217 7.37 -7.32 3.48
C GLY A 217 8.09 -8.59 3.03
N LEU A 218 8.04 -8.95 1.74
CA LEU A 218 8.79 -10.08 1.21
C LEU A 218 10.27 -9.77 1.04
N GLN A 219 10.63 -8.52 0.68
CA GLN A 219 12.02 -8.08 0.66
C GLN A 219 12.66 -8.24 2.04
N ILE A 220 11.99 -7.76 3.09
CA ILE A 220 12.46 -7.88 4.48
C ILE A 220 12.61 -9.36 4.90
N TYR A 221 11.63 -10.23 4.61
CA TYR A 221 11.77 -11.66 4.92
C TYR A 221 12.90 -12.32 4.13
N SER A 222 13.09 -11.97 2.86
CA SER A 222 14.18 -12.51 2.04
C SER A 222 15.55 -12.10 2.60
N LEU A 223 15.68 -10.87 3.09
CA LEU A 223 16.90 -10.37 3.71
C LEU A 223 17.15 -11.02 5.08
N MET A 224 16.13 -11.10 5.96
CA MET A 224 16.26 -11.74 7.28
C MET A 224 16.67 -13.21 7.17
N LEU A 225 16.13 -13.93 6.19
CA LEU A 225 16.34 -15.37 6.01
C LEU A 225 17.35 -15.72 4.93
N ARG A 226 17.95 -14.72 4.26
CA ARG A 226 18.91 -14.90 3.15
C ARG A 226 18.36 -15.79 2.03
N ASP A 227 17.07 -15.63 1.69
CA ASP A 227 16.43 -16.40 0.62
C ASP A 227 16.72 -15.77 -0.75
N LYS A 228 17.69 -16.31 -1.47
CA LYS A 228 18.10 -15.84 -2.78
C LYS A 228 16.96 -15.93 -3.82
N LYS A 229 16.19 -17.03 -3.79
CA LYS A 229 15.08 -17.24 -4.73
C LYS A 229 13.96 -16.22 -4.51
N ALA A 230 13.53 -16.02 -3.27
CA ALA A 230 12.49 -15.03 -2.96
C ALA A 230 13.01 -13.61 -3.18
N GLY A 231 14.27 -13.32 -2.82
CA GLY A 231 14.91 -12.02 -3.04
C GLY A 231 14.98 -11.64 -4.52
N ASP A 232 15.30 -12.58 -5.38
CA ASP A 232 15.29 -12.39 -6.82
C ASP A 232 13.90 -12.03 -7.38
N LEU A 233 12.84 -12.65 -6.85
CA LEU A 233 11.46 -12.39 -7.27
C LEU A 233 10.90 -11.03 -6.81
N VAL A 234 11.53 -10.41 -5.82
CA VAL A 234 11.13 -9.09 -5.28
C VAL A 234 12.17 -7.99 -5.56
N ASN A 235 12.99 -8.20 -6.57
CA ASN A 235 13.97 -7.22 -7.09
C ASN A 235 15.05 -6.79 -6.07
N LEU A 236 15.53 -7.72 -5.26
CA LEU A 236 16.72 -7.52 -4.43
C LEU A 236 18.03 -7.82 -5.21
N LEU A 237 17.94 -8.61 -6.27
CA LEU A 237 19.07 -8.92 -7.14
C LEU A 237 19.01 -8.12 -8.44
N PRO A 238 20.16 -7.76 -9.05
CA PRO A 238 20.19 -7.05 -10.31
C PRO A 238 19.45 -7.80 -11.42
N SER A 239 18.66 -7.08 -12.23
CA SER A 239 18.01 -7.62 -13.42
C SER A 239 17.72 -6.52 -14.43
N ASP A 240 17.70 -6.85 -15.72
CA ASP A 240 17.43 -5.90 -16.82
C ASP A 240 16.00 -5.33 -16.77
N LYS A 241 15.07 -6.12 -16.26
CA LYS A 241 13.65 -5.72 -16.13
C LYS A 241 13.14 -6.05 -14.74
N PRO A 242 12.29 -5.20 -14.15
CA PRO A 242 11.65 -5.50 -12.88
C PRO A 242 10.88 -6.82 -12.94
N LYS A 243 11.14 -7.73 -12.02
CA LYS A 243 10.37 -8.97 -11.85
C LYS A 243 9.05 -8.68 -11.16
N ASP A 244 8.02 -9.40 -11.55
CA ASP A 244 6.66 -9.26 -11.00
C ASP A 244 6.20 -10.56 -10.35
N ILE A 245 6.41 -10.67 -9.04
CA ILE A 245 6.00 -11.83 -8.25
C ILE A 245 4.49 -12.08 -8.35
N TYR A 246 3.69 -11.03 -8.53
CA TYR A 246 2.24 -11.17 -8.61
C TYR A 246 1.83 -11.89 -9.90
N GLN A 247 2.47 -11.55 -11.02
CA GLN A 247 2.25 -12.22 -12.29
C GLN A 247 2.81 -13.63 -12.28
N LEU A 248 3.96 -13.85 -11.65
CA LEU A 248 4.56 -15.20 -11.53
C LEU A 248 3.63 -16.15 -10.77
N VAL A 249 3.07 -15.72 -9.65
CA VAL A 249 2.10 -16.53 -8.89
C VAL A 249 0.81 -16.72 -9.68
N ALA A 250 0.33 -15.71 -10.43
CA ALA A 250 -0.83 -15.86 -11.31
C ALA A 250 -0.59 -16.95 -12.38
N ASN A 251 0.58 -16.98 -12.99
CA ASN A 251 0.96 -18.01 -13.95
C ASN A 251 1.00 -19.42 -13.31
N SER A 252 1.58 -19.54 -12.10
CA SER A 252 1.58 -20.79 -11.34
C SER A 252 0.17 -21.28 -11.01
N VAL A 253 -0.74 -20.35 -10.69
CA VAL A 253 -2.17 -20.67 -10.47
C VAL A 253 -2.84 -21.16 -11.75
N ILE A 254 -2.56 -20.52 -12.88
CA ILE A 254 -3.09 -20.92 -14.19
C ILE A 254 -2.63 -22.34 -14.55
N ASP A 255 -1.35 -22.68 -14.32
CA ASP A 255 -0.82 -24.01 -14.61
C ASP A 255 -1.49 -25.09 -13.73
N LYS A 256 -1.66 -24.83 -12.43
CA LYS A 256 -2.43 -25.73 -11.56
C LYS A 256 -3.90 -25.85 -11.97
N LEU A 257 -4.53 -24.76 -12.44
CA LEU A 257 -5.89 -24.83 -12.97
C LEU A 257 -5.99 -25.71 -14.22
N LYS A 258 -4.99 -25.67 -15.13
CA LYS A 258 -4.93 -26.57 -16.30
C LYS A 258 -4.87 -28.04 -15.87
N GLU A 259 -4.07 -28.37 -14.86
CA GLU A 259 -4.01 -29.74 -14.30
C GLU A 259 -5.35 -30.14 -13.69
N HIS A 260 -5.98 -29.25 -12.92
CA HIS A 260 -7.29 -29.49 -12.31
C HIS A 260 -8.39 -29.65 -13.36
N ALA A 261 -8.34 -28.89 -14.46
CA ALA A 261 -9.31 -29.02 -15.55
C ALA A 261 -9.22 -30.38 -16.26
N LYS A 262 -7.99 -30.91 -16.47
CA LYS A 262 -7.77 -32.23 -17.08
C LYS A 262 -8.45 -33.35 -16.29
N VAL A 263 -8.55 -33.22 -14.96
CA VAL A 263 -9.21 -34.22 -14.09
C VAL A 263 -10.65 -33.83 -13.74
N GLY A 264 -11.23 -32.85 -14.43
CA GLY A 264 -12.64 -32.46 -14.31
C GLY A 264 -13.02 -31.82 -12.97
N ARG A 265 -12.09 -31.14 -12.30
CA ARG A 265 -12.41 -30.46 -11.05
C ARG A 265 -13.39 -29.32 -11.26
N PRO A 266 -14.39 -29.14 -10.37
CA PRO A 266 -15.35 -28.05 -10.45
C PRO A 266 -14.65 -26.67 -10.51
N TYR A 267 -15.20 -25.75 -11.28
CA TYR A 267 -14.72 -24.37 -11.48
C TYR A 267 -13.37 -24.22 -12.21
N ALA A 268 -12.57 -25.29 -12.42
CA ALA A 268 -11.25 -25.16 -13.00
C ALA A 268 -11.30 -24.57 -14.42
N GLN A 269 -12.12 -25.14 -15.31
CA GLN A 269 -12.28 -24.65 -16.67
C GLN A 269 -12.88 -23.25 -16.70
N GLN A 270 -13.88 -22.97 -15.89
CA GLN A 270 -14.53 -21.65 -15.80
C GLN A 270 -13.54 -20.55 -15.40
N TRP A 271 -12.60 -20.83 -14.50
CA TRP A 271 -11.54 -19.90 -14.13
C TRP A 271 -10.51 -19.70 -15.24
N LEU A 272 -10.19 -20.74 -16.00
CA LEU A 272 -9.30 -20.64 -17.16
C LEU A 272 -9.92 -19.77 -18.25
N ASP A 273 -11.21 -19.97 -18.55
CA ASP A 273 -11.96 -19.20 -19.55
C ASP A 273 -12.13 -17.72 -19.15
N TYR A 274 -12.41 -17.45 -17.87
CA TYR A 274 -12.54 -16.09 -17.33
C TYR A 274 -11.18 -15.38 -17.18
N GLY A 275 -10.13 -16.12 -16.95
CA GLY A 275 -8.75 -15.65 -16.79
C GLY A 275 -8.41 -15.17 -15.39
N VAL A 276 -7.31 -15.70 -14.85
CA VAL A 276 -6.68 -15.24 -13.63
C VAL A 276 -5.70 -14.14 -14.00
N LYS A 277 -5.95 -12.93 -13.49
CA LYS A 277 -5.11 -11.75 -13.75
C LYS A 277 -4.14 -11.51 -12.60
N ARG A 278 -3.12 -10.68 -12.86
CA ARG A 278 -2.22 -10.15 -11.85
C ARG A 278 -2.97 -9.53 -10.65
N SER A 279 -4.07 -8.79 -10.90
CA SER A 279 -4.90 -8.18 -9.87
C SER A 279 -5.52 -9.21 -8.92
N THR A 280 -5.87 -10.39 -9.43
CA THR A 280 -6.51 -11.46 -8.67
C THR A 280 -5.59 -12.03 -7.58
N THR A 281 -4.28 -12.09 -7.82
CA THR A 281 -3.27 -12.64 -6.88
C THR A 281 -2.60 -11.57 -6.03
N LYS A 282 -2.52 -10.32 -6.51
CA LYS A 282 -1.73 -9.25 -5.91
C LYS A 282 -2.01 -9.05 -4.42
N ARG A 283 -3.28 -8.90 -4.03
CA ARG A 283 -3.63 -8.59 -2.64
C ARG A 283 -3.30 -9.73 -1.70
N SER A 284 -3.51 -10.99 -2.12
CA SER A 284 -3.17 -12.17 -1.33
C SER A 284 -1.67 -12.27 -1.06
N ILE A 285 -0.83 -11.97 -2.07
CA ILE A 285 0.62 -12.00 -1.93
C ILE A 285 1.12 -10.85 -1.05
N MET A 286 0.62 -9.64 -1.26
CA MET A 286 1.02 -8.48 -0.44
C MET A 286 0.72 -8.68 1.04
N THR A 287 -0.42 -9.30 1.36
CA THR A 287 -0.89 -9.41 2.74
C THR A 287 -0.42 -10.67 3.46
N ILE A 288 0.24 -11.61 2.76
CA ILE A 288 0.72 -12.84 3.41
C ILE A 288 1.74 -12.51 4.51
N CYS A 289 2.66 -11.60 4.26
CA CYS A 289 3.66 -11.16 5.24
C CYS A 289 3.04 -10.48 6.46
N TYR A 290 1.78 -10.10 6.37
CA TYR A 290 1.01 -9.44 7.41
C TYR A 290 -0.03 -10.36 8.06
N GLY A 291 0.16 -11.69 7.91
CA GLY A 291 -0.66 -12.68 8.60
C GLY A 291 -2.03 -12.92 7.96
N SER A 292 -2.23 -12.60 6.67
CA SER A 292 -3.47 -12.98 5.98
C SER A 292 -3.64 -14.50 5.97
N THR A 293 -4.90 -14.93 5.94
CA THR A 293 -5.28 -16.33 5.96
C THR A 293 -5.85 -16.75 4.60
N ARG A 294 -5.99 -18.07 4.38
CA ARG A 294 -6.71 -18.58 3.21
C ARG A 294 -8.14 -18.03 3.10
N TYR A 295 -8.80 -17.76 4.24
CA TYR A 295 -10.12 -17.16 4.27
C TYR A 295 -10.08 -15.72 3.73
N SER A 296 -9.15 -14.91 4.20
CA SER A 296 -8.95 -13.54 3.66
C SER A 296 -8.66 -13.56 2.15
N CYS A 297 -7.93 -14.56 1.66
CA CYS A 297 -7.68 -14.74 0.24
C CYS A 297 -8.99 -14.94 -0.55
N THR A 298 -9.97 -15.67 0.00
CA THR A 298 -11.30 -15.83 -0.60
C THR A 298 -12.00 -14.48 -0.75
N ASP A 299 -12.00 -13.66 0.29
CA ASP A 299 -12.60 -12.33 0.26
C ASP A 299 -11.94 -11.42 -0.79
N PHE A 300 -10.61 -11.50 -0.94
CA PHE A 300 -9.88 -10.74 -1.95
C PHE A 300 -10.23 -11.16 -3.37
N VAL A 301 -10.45 -12.46 -3.62
CA VAL A 301 -10.90 -12.97 -4.91
C VAL A 301 -12.33 -12.51 -5.20
N VAL A 302 -13.24 -12.53 -4.22
CA VAL A 302 -14.61 -12.00 -4.38
C VAL A 302 -14.57 -10.51 -4.71
N GLU A 303 -13.70 -9.75 -4.05
CA GLU A 303 -13.54 -8.31 -4.33
C GLU A 303 -13.00 -8.05 -5.75
N ASP A 304 -12.03 -8.86 -6.23
CA ASP A 304 -11.53 -8.76 -7.62
C ASP A 304 -12.63 -9.08 -8.63
N LEU A 305 -13.41 -10.14 -8.42
CA LEU A 305 -14.58 -10.47 -9.24
C LEU A 305 -15.59 -9.30 -9.30
N THR A 306 -15.87 -8.70 -8.16
CA THR A 306 -16.79 -7.55 -8.07
C THR A 306 -16.25 -6.35 -8.86
N LYS A 307 -14.98 -5.99 -8.68
CA LYS A 307 -14.34 -4.90 -9.41
C LYS A 307 -14.29 -5.12 -10.92
N ARG A 308 -14.06 -6.36 -11.34
CA ARG A 308 -14.05 -6.71 -12.76
C ARG A 308 -15.45 -6.65 -13.36
N LYS A 309 -16.48 -7.10 -12.62
CA LYS A 309 -17.88 -6.94 -12.99
C LYS A 309 -18.27 -5.47 -13.17
N ASP A 310 -17.86 -4.59 -12.24
CA ASP A 310 -18.12 -3.16 -12.31
C ASP A 310 -17.48 -2.50 -13.55
N LYS A 311 -16.42 -3.12 -14.09
CA LYS A 311 -15.76 -2.73 -15.35
C LYS A 311 -16.38 -3.38 -16.60
N GLY A 312 -17.49 -4.13 -16.45
CA GLY A 312 -18.18 -4.78 -17.55
C GLY A 312 -17.67 -6.20 -17.89
N GLU A 313 -16.75 -6.76 -17.11
CA GLU A 313 -16.28 -8.14 -17.31
C GLU A 313 -17.25 -9.14 -16.62
N MET A 314 -18.13 -9.77 -17.41
CA MET A 314 -19.09 -10.75 -16.88
C MET A 314 -18.37 -12.06 -16.52
N HIS A 315 -18.51 -12.52 -15.29
CA HIS A 315 -17.97 -13.81 -14.86
C HIS A 315 -18.93 -14.97 -15.14
N PRO A 316 -18.45 -16.19 -15.37
CA PRO A 316 -19.27 -17.36 -15.73
C PRO A 316 -19.92 -18.03 -14.51
N PHE A 317 -19.68 -17.50 -13.30
CA PHE A 317 -20.21 -18.09 -12.07
C PHE A 317 -21.64 -17.63 -11.81
N THR A 318 -22.43 -18.51 -11.18
CA THR A 318 -23.79 -18.18 -10.71
C THR A 318 -23.76 -17.13 -9.59
N ASP A 319 -24.91 -16.78 -9.04
CA ASP A 319 -25.04 -15.73 -7.98
C ASP A 319 -24.19 -15.99 -6.71
N ASP A 320 -23.78 -17.24 -6.47
CA ASP A 320 -22.85 -17.59 -5.38
C ASP A 320 -21.39 -17.52 -5.84
N MET A 321 -20.81 -16.31 -5.74
CA MET A 321 -19.37 -16.09 -6.05
C MET A 321 -18.44 -16.69 -5.00
N PHE A 322 -18.91 -17.04 -3.81
CA PHE A 322 -18.05 -17.47 -2.70
C PHE A 322 -17.40 -18.83 -2.96
N LYS A 323 -18.14 -19.81 -3.46
CA LYS A 323 -17.60 -21.16 -3.73
C LYS A 323 -16.49 -21.16 -4.78
N PRO A 324 -16.69 -20.58 -5.99
CA PRO A 324 -15.61 -20.50 -6.98
C PRO A 324 -14.43 -19.64 -6.49
N ALA A 325 -14.67 -18.58 -5.72
CA ALA A 325 -13.60 -17.77 -5.12
C ALA A 325 -12.81 -18.56 -4.07
N SER A 326 -13.47 -19.32 -3.21
CA SER A 326 -12.81 -20.19 -2.20
C SER A 326 -11.98 -21.30 -2.85
N TYR A 327 -12.46 -21.85 -3.97
CA TYR A 327 -11.70 -22.82 -4.77
C TYR A 327 -10.40 -22.18 -5.31
N LEU A 328 -10.51 -21.04 -5.99
CA LEU A 328 -9.34 -20.33 -6.51
C LEU A 328 -8.39 -19.89 -5.40
N ALA A 329 -8.92 -19.39 -4.28
CA ALA A 329 -8.13 -18.97 -3.12
C ALA A 329 -7.27 -20.09 -2.55
N SER A 330 -7.75 -21.35 -2.57
CA SER A 330 -6.93 -22.50 -2.15
C SER A 330 -5.73 -22.71 -3.07
N ILE A 331 -5.93 -22.59 -4.39
CA ILE A 331 -4.84 -22.74 -5.38
C ILE A 331 -3.85 -21.59 -5.27
N ILE A 332 -4.34 -20.35 -5.10
CA ILE A 332 -3.47 -19.18 -4.86
C ILE A 332 -2.63 -19.40 -3.61
N TRP A 333 -3.25 -19.83 -2.52
CA TRP A 333 -2.57 -20.07 -1.24
C TRP A 333 -1.47 -21.13 -1.33
N ASP A 334 -1.73 -22.22 -2.05
CA ASP A 334 -0.76 -23.29 -2.29
C ASP A 334 0.38 -22.78 -3.18
N SER A 335 0.06 -22.01 -4.27
CA SER A 335 1.05 -21.45 -5.18
C SER A 335 1.96 -20.42 -4.48
N ILE A 336 1.43 -19.61 -3.56
CA ILE A 336 2.22 -18.74 -2.69
C ILE A 336 3.17 -19.57 -1.82
N GLY A 337 2.68 -20.69 -1.24
CA GLY A 337 3.48 -21.56 -0.39
C GLY A 337 4.66 -22.22 -1.10
N ASP A 338 4.48 -22.57 -2.37
CA ASP A 338 5.54 -23.19 -3.17
C ASP A 338 6.67 -22.21 -3.53
N ASN A 339 6.31 -20.93 -3.68
CA ASN A 339 7.26 -19.89 -4.10
C ASN A 339 7.88 -19.10 -2.94
N LEU A 340 7.23 -19.04 -1.77
CA LEU A 340 7.63 -18.22 -0.63
C LEU A 340 7.78 -19.05 0.66
N LYS A 341 8.57 -20.14 0.58
CA LYS A 341 8.77 -21.06 1.71
C LYS A 341 9.40 -20.39 2.90
N SER A 342 10.46 -19.61 2.70
CA SER A 342 11.23 -18.98 3.78
C SER A 342 10.39 -17.95 4.54
N ALA A 343 9.61 -17.11 3.85
CA ALA A 343 8.72 -16.16 4.51
C ALA A 343 7.71 -16.87 5.42
N ARG A 344 7.14 -18.02 4.98
CA ARG A 344 6.25 -18.83 5.83
C ARG A 344 6.95 -19.40 7.06
N VAL A 345 8.21 -19.84 6.92
CA VAL A 345 9.01 -20.36 8.05
C VAL A 345 9.27 -19.24 9.05
N GLY A 346 9.69 -18.06 8.60
CA GLY A 346 9.90 -16.89 9.46
C GLY A 346 8.63 -16.45 10.18
N MET A 347 7.50 -16.38 9.46
CA MET A 347 6.20 -16.04 10.06
C MET A 347 5.78 -17.06 11.12
N LYS A 348 5.93 -18.37 10.84
CA LYS A 348 5.60 -19.43 11.80
C LYS A 348 6.47 -19.33 13.05
N PHE A 349 7.77 -19.11 12.90
CA PHE A 349 8.69 -18.90 14.02
C PHE A 349 8.21 -17.78 14.94
N LEU A 350 7.88 -16.62 14.40
CA LEU A 350 7.36 -15.47 15.16
C LEU A 350 6.03 -15.79 15.86
N GLN A 351 5.11 -16.45 15.15
CA GLN A 351 3.81 -16.83 15.69
C GLN A 351 3.92 -17.86 16.80
N ASP A 352 4.83 -18.82 16.69
CA ASP A 352 5.05 -19.84 17.72
C ASP A 352 5.61 -19.22 19.01
N ILE A 353 6.55 -18.25 18.89
CA ILE A 353 7.01 -17.43 20.02
C ILE A 353 5.84 -16.69 20.66
N ALA A 354 5.05 -15.98 19.86
CA ALA A 354 3.93 -15.18 20.37
C ALA A 354 2.86 -16.06 21.06
N ARG A 355 2.64 -17.29 20.59
CA ARG A 355 1.74 -18.25 21.24
C ARG A 355 2.25 -18.67 22.63
N ILE A 356 3.56 -18.83 22.80
CA ILE A 356 4.16 -19.16 24.09
C ILE A 356 4.01 -17.99 25.06
N VAL A 357 4.41 -16.79 24.65
CA VAL A 357 4.34 -15.57 25.48
C VAL A 357 2.89 -15.24 25.89
N SER A 358 1.95 -15.32 24.95
CA SER A 358 0.54 -14.99 25.21
C SER A 358 -0.16 -15.99 26.13
N LYS A 359 0.32 -17.25 26.25
CA LYS A 359 -0.18 -18.21 27.26
C LYS A 359 0.13 -17.72 28.67
N LEU A 360 1.22 -16.98 28.85
CA LEU A 360 1.63 -16.37 30.12
C LEU A 360 0.96 -15.02 30.38
N GLN A 361 0.06 -14.59 29.52
CA GLN A 361 -0.60 -13.27 29.60
C GLN A 361 0.39 -12.08 29.56
N LEU A 362 1.57 -12.29 28.94
CA LEU A 362 2.60 -11.26 28.84
C LEU A 362 2.53 -10.53 27.49
N PRO A 363 2.87 -9.24 27.46
CA PRO A 363 3.15 -8.51 26.21
C PRO A 363 4.44 -9.02 25.58
N ILE A 364 4.70 -8.60 24.34
CA ILE A 364 5.95 -8.90 23.63
C ILE A 364 6.70 -7.58 23.38
N HIS A 365 7.96 -7.54 23.79
CA HIS A 365 8.85 -6.39 23.58
C HIS A 365 10.03 -6.78 22.69
N TRP A 366 10.45 -5.89 21.83
CA TRP A 366 11.69 -6.00 21.10
C TRP A 366 12.24 -4.60 20.77
N VAL A 367 13.51 -4.53 20.42
CA VAL A 367 14.16 -3.30 20.01
C VAL A 367 14.54 -3.42 18.53
N THR A 368 14.25 -2.37 17.76
CA THR A 368 14.59 -2.33 16.33
C THR A 368 16.09 -2.08 16.15
N PRO A 369 16.67 -2.36 14.94
CA PRO A 369 18.08 -2.07 14.64
C PRO A 369 18.51 -0.64 14.93
N VAL A 370 17.63 0.33 14.84
CA VAL A 370 17.90 1.75 15.17
C VAL A 370 17.60 2.13 16.62
N GLY A 371 17.37 1.14 17.49
CA GLY A 371 17.17 1.37 18.92
C GLY A 371 15.76 1.76 19.33
N PHE A 372 14.77 1.72 18.43
CA PHE A 372 13.38 2.05 18.76
C PHE A 372 12.71 0.88 19.53
N PRO A 373 12.18 1.11 20.77
CA PRO A 373 11.51 0.07 21.54
C PRO A 373 10.09 -0.17 21.03
N VAL A 374 9.77 -1.42 20.74
CA VAL A 374 8.43 -1.83 20.32
C VAL A 374 7.76 -2.63 21.44
N TYR A 375 6.49 -2.26 21.73
CA TYR A 375 5.68 -2.90 22.76
C TYR A 375 4.38 -3.40 22.14
N GLN A 376 4.24 -4.72 21.97
CA GLN A 376 3.03 -5.34 21.47
C GLN A 376 2.19 -5.89 22.62
N SER A 377 1.01 -5.31 22.82
CA SER A 377 0.01 -5.79 23.78
C SER A 377 -1.39 -5.67 23.18
N TYR A 378 -2.11 -6.78 23.18
CA TYR A 378 -3.50 -6.83 22.71
C TYR A 378 -4.38 -7.43 23.80
N PRO A 379 -5.04 -6.60 24.63
CA PRO A 379 -5.99 -7.09 25.62
C PRO A 379 -7.27 -7.60 24.96
N GLU A 380 -7.94 -8.55 25.59
CA GLU A 380 -9.31 -8.93 25.25
C GLU A 380 -10.24 -7.73 25.47
N MET A 381 -11.28 -7.60 24.63
CA MET A 381 -12.24 -6.48 24.73
C MET A 381 -13.56 -6.97 25.26
N LYS A 382 -14.03 -6.39 26.34
CA LYS A 382 -15.36 -6.63 26.92
C LYS A 382 -16.34 -5.56 26.49
N SER A 383 -17.51 -5.96 25.98
CA SER A 383 -18.57 -5.02 25.63
C SER A 383 -19.41 -4.67 26.87
N LYS A 384 -19.39 -3.40 27.27
CA LYS A 384 -20.23 -2.87 28.35
C LYS A 384 -21.31 -1.96 27.80
N ARG A 385 -22.54 -2.06 28.33
CA ARG A 385 -23.61 -1.09 28.06
C ARG A 385 -23.49 0.04 29.07
N VAL A 386 -23.43 1.24 28.56
CA VAL A 386 -23.38 2.47 29.37
C VAL A 386 -24.68 3.24 29.16
N LYS A 387 -25.30 3.72 30.26
CA LYS A 387 -26.38 4.69 30.16
C LYS A 387 -25.77 6.07 29.95
N ALA A 388 -26.15 6.73 28.88
CA ALA A 388 -25.79 8.12 28.61
C ALA A 388 -27.06 8.91 28.26
N MET A 389 -27.07 10.19 28.58
CA MET A 389 -28.12 11.12 28.17
C MET A 389 -27.61 11.95 26.99
N LEU A 390 -28.32 11.93 25.87
CA LEU A 390 -28.00 12.73 24.69
C LEU A 390 -29.26 13.49 24.28
N MET A 391 -29.17 14.81 24.23
CA MET A 391 -30.30 15.69 23.86
C MET A 391 -31.59 15.42 24.64
N GLY A 392 -31.49 15.07 25.95
CA GLY A 392 -32.64 14.78 26.79
C GLY A 392 -33.16 13.33 26.72
N GLU A 393 -32.62 12.49 25.81
CA GLU A 393 -33.00 11.08 25.69
C GLU A 393 -31.96 10.15 26.31
N VAL A 394 -32.43 9.08 26.95
CA VAL A 394 -31.56 8.05 27.52
C VAL A 394 -31.15 7.06 26.43
N ILE A 395 -29.90 7.12 26.01
CA ILE A 395 -29.29 6.15 25.11
C ILE A 395 -28.49 5.11 25.92
N LYS A 396 -28.38 3.89 25.35
CA LYS A 396 -27.61 2.78 25.94
C LYS A 396 -26.56 2.26 24.94
N PRO A 397 -25.55 3.05 24.60
CA PRO A 397 -24.49 2.61 23.70
C PRO A 397 -23.72 1.43 24.31
N ARG A 398 -23.19 0.58 23.44
CA ARG A 398 -22.19 -0.42 23.81
C ARG A 398 -20.81 0.16 23.56
N ILE A 399 -19.97 0.16 24.57
CA ILE A 399 -18.55 0.52 24.46
C ILE A 399 -17.72 -0.73 24.70
N ASN A 400 -16.61 -0.84 23.99
CA ASN A 400 -15.62 -1.86 24.25
C ASN A 400 -14.61 -1.33 25.27
N VAL A 401 -14.39 -2.09 26.33
CA VAL A 401 -13.44 -1.79 27.41
C VAL A 401 -12.42 -2.90 27.46
N GLU A 402 -11.16 -2.55 27.66
CA GLU A 402 -10.07 -3.52 27.81
C GLU A 402 -10.29 -4.42 29.05
N ASP A 403 -9.97 -5.70 28.89
CA ASP A 403 -9.92 -6.71 29.96
C ASP A 403 -8.47 -6.97 30.36
N ASP A 404 -8.27 -7.53 31.53
CA ASP A 404 -6.94 -7.92 32.04
C ASP A 404 -6.33 -9.12 31.29
N LYS A 405 -7.13 -9.80 30.46
CA LYS A 405 -6.68 -10.95 29.67
C LYS A 405 -6.12 -10.55 28.32
N THR A 406 -5.08 -11.26 27.90
CA THR A 406 -4.47 -11.09 26.58
C THR A 406 -5.24 -11.85 25.50
N ASP A 407 -5.60 -11.18 24.41
CA ASP A 407 -6.12 -11.80 23.18
C ASP A 407 -5.00 -12.57 22.46
N ARG A 408 -4.94 -13.86 22.73
CA ARG A 408 -3.88 -14.75 22.21
C ARG A 408 -3.87 -14.85 20.70
N LEU A 409 -5.03 -14.77 20.06
CA LEU A 409 -5.14 -14.84 18.60
C LEU A 409 -4.60 -13.57 17.96
N ARG A 410 -4.98 -12.41 18.47
CA ARG A 410 -4.44 -11.13 18.00
C ARG A 410 -2.94 -11.00 18.25
N MET A 411 -2.44 -11.46 19.41
CA MET A 411 -1.01 -11.50 19.72
C MET A 411 -0.25 -12.32 18.67
N SER A 412 -0.69 -13.55 18.40
CA SER A 412 -0.05 -14.45 17.44
C SER A 412 -0.14 -13.96 16.00
N ASN A 413 -1.28 -13.41 15.58
CA ASN A 413 -1.45 -12.91 14.21
C ASN A 413 -0.75 -11.56 13.99
N GLY A 414 -0.61 -10.76 15.06
CA GLY A 414 -0.05 -9.40 14.97
C GLY A 414 1.48 -9.34 14.98
N VAL A 415 2.17 -10.36 15.54
CA VAL A 415 3.63 -10.27 15.75
C VAL A 415 4.41 -10.17 14.45
N ALA A 416 4.08 -10.99 13.45
CA ALA A 416 4.77 -10.99 12.16
C ALA A 416 4.63 -9.64 11.41
N PRO A 417 3.41 -9.10 11.20
CA PRO A 417 3.27 -7.78 10.60
C PRO A 417 3.91 -6.66 11.43
N ASN A 418 3.85 -6.73 12.76
CA ASN A 418 4.42 -5.66 13.59
C ASN A 418 5.95 -5.67 13.55
N LEU A 419 6.59 -6.85 13.53
CA LEU A 419 8.04 -6.95 13.35
C LEU A 419 8.45 -6.41 11.97
N VAL A 420 7.80 -6.86 10.90
CA VAL A 420 8.12 -6.37 9.53
C VAL A 420 7.95 -4.86 9.43
N HIS A 421 6.90 -4.29 10.01
CA HIS A 421 6.68 -2.84 10.01
C HIS A 421 7.71 -2.07 10.87
N SER A 422 8.20 -2.68 11.95
CA SER A 422 9.24 -2.05 12.77
C SER A 422 10.62 -2.08 12.09
N VAL A 423 10.91 -3.14 11.33
CA VAL A 423 12.11 -3.25 10.51
C VAL A 423 12.07 -2.30 9.32
N ASP A 424 10.93 -2.19 8.65
CA ASP A 424 10.69 -1.24 7.58
C ASP A 424 10.87 0.22 8.07
N SER A 425 10.35 0.54 9.25
CA SER A 425 10.55 1.84 9.86
C SER A 425 12.03 2.09 10.20
N ALA A 426 12.74 1.09 10.72
CA ALA A 426 14.16 1.19 10.98
C ALA A 426 14.96 1.46 9.69
N ALA A 427 14.64 0.75 8.60
CA ALA A 427 15.23 0.97 7.29
C ALA A 427 14.99 2.39 6.76
N MET A 428 13.77 2.93 6.98
CA MET A 428 13.46 4.30 6.60
C MET A 428 14.30 5.32 7.39
N ILE A 429 14.41 5.14 8.70
CA ILE A 429 15.18 6.05 9.57
C ILE A 429 16.66 6.02 9.16
N GLU A 430 17.25 4.82 8.99
CA GLU A 430 18.65 4.65 8.59
C GLU A 430 18.91 5.25 7.20
N THR A 431 18.01 5.02 6.25
CA THR A 431 18.09 5.62 4.91
C THR A 431 18.10 7.15 4.97
N VAL A 432 17.26 7.75 5.82
CA VAL A 432 17.21 9.22 5.97
C VAL A 432 18.52 9.74 6.56
N ASN A 433 19.08 9.07 7.57
CA ASN A 433 20.34 9.47 8.18
C ASN A 433 21.48 9.44 7.15
N ILE A 434 21.67 8.32 6.45
CA ILE A 434 22.72 8.18 5.42
C ILE A 434 22.50 9.16 4.27
N ALA A 435 21.26 9.35 3.83
CA ALA A 435 20.93 10.28 2.74
C ALA A 435 21.17 11.74 3.14
N LEU A 436 20.92 12.11 4.40
CA LEU A 436 21.22 13.42 4.93
C LEU A 436 22.73 13.68 4.94
N ASP A 437 23.53 12.72 5.39
CA ASP A 437 25.00 12.78 5.37
C ASP A 437 25.55 12.89 3.93
N ASN A 438 24.83 12.32 2.95
CA ASN A 438 25.11 12.44 1.52
C ASN A 438 24.55 13.73 0.88
N GLY A 439 24.02 14.68 1.67
CA GLY A 439 23.60 16.02 1.23
C GLY A 439 22.18 16.12 0.66
N ILE A 440 21.29 15.18 0.99
CA ILE A 440 19.85 15.30 0.68
C ILE A 440 19.16 16.05 1.80
N GLU A 441 18.48 17.16 1.49
CA GLU A 441 17.74 17.97 2.46
C GLU A 441 16.21 17.78 2.37
N ASN A 442 15.70 17.23 1.27
CA ASN A 442 14.27 17.13 1.00
C ASN A 442 13.78 15.69 1.07
N PHE A 443 12.95 15.38 2.04
CA PHE A 443 12.37 14.05 2.23
C PHE A 443 10.84 14.09 2.23
N CYS A 444 10.24 13.13 1.54
CA CYS A 444 8.79 12.90 1.49
C CYS A 444 8.51 11.40 1.57
N ASN A 445 8.78 10.79 2.72
CA ASN A 445 8.73 9.35 2.88
C ASN A 445 7.34 8.88 3.36
N VAL A 446 6.87 7.79 2.77
CA VAL A 446 5.62 7.13 3.15
C VAL A 446 5.93 5.65 3.35
N HIS A 447 6.37 5.29 4.54
CA HIS A 447 6.78 3.93 4.93
C HIS A 447 7.90 3.37 4.03
N ASP A 448 7.57 2.47 3.10
CA ASP A 448 8.46 1.85 2.12
C ASP A 448 8.59 2.62 0.79
N SER A 449 7.99 3.80 0.72
CA SER A 449 8.09 4.74 -0.41
C SER A 449 8.96 5.94 -0.01
N PHE A 450 10.05 6.12 -0.70
CA PHE A 450 11.04 7.16 -0.43
C PHE A 450 10.93 8.27 -1.46
N GLY A 451 10.65 9.49 -1.02
CA GLY A 451 10.46 10.65 -1.88
C GLY A 451 11.52 11.73 -1.66
N THR A 452 12.07 12.24 -2.76
CA THR A 452 13.02 13.38 -2.78
C THR A 452 12.85 14.20 -4.07
N THR A 453 13.74 15.17 -4.34
CA THR A 453 13.75 15.90 -5.62
C THR A 453 14.28 15.02 -6.75
N ALA A 454 13.91 15.30 -8.00
CA ALA A 454 14.40 14.56 -9.17
C ALA A 454 15.93 14.51 -9.25
N ALA A 455 16.59 15.58 -8.81
CA ALA A 455 18.05 15.71 -8.80
C ALA A 455 18.76 14.85 -7.74
N ASP A 456 18.03 14.38 -6.72
CA ASP A 456 18.59 13.62 -5.59
C ASP A 456 18.32 12.11 -5.66
N VAL A 457 17.52 11.63 -6.62
CA VAL A 457 17.07 10.23 -6.66
C VAL A 457 18.24 9.24 -6.78
N GLU A 458 19.30 9.57 -7.54
CA GLU A 458 20.49 8.71 -7.65
C GLU A 458 21.20 8.57 -6.30
N VAL A 459 21.35 9.67 -5.55
CA VAL A 459 21.96 9.66 -4.23
C VAL A 459 21.07 8.91 -3.24
N LEU A 460 19.77 9.15 -3.26
CA LEU A 460 18.80 8.45 -2.44
C LEU A 460 18.82 6.92 -2.68
N ASN A 461 18.90 6.50 -3.93
CA ASN A 461 18.98 5.07 -4.27
C ASN A 461 20.23 4.40 -3.68
N LYS A 462 21.39 5.08 -3.76
CA LYS A 462 22.64 4.59 -3.13
C LYS A 462 22.52 4.52 -1.62
N SER A 463 22.04 5.59 -0.98
CA SER A 463 21.84 5.65 0.48
C SER A 463 20.84 4.59 0.97
N LEU A 464 19.78 4.33 0.21
CA LEU A 464 18.82 3.27 0.52
C LEU A 464 19.47 1.88 0.52
N ARG A 465 20.25 1.57 -0.50
CA ARG A 465 20.98 0.28 -0.57
C ARG A 465 21.98 0.13 0.57
N GLU A 466 22.74 1.18 0.86
CA GLU A 466 23.69 1.21 1.96
C GLU A 466 23.02 0.97 3.30
N ALA A 467 21.89 1.63 3.58
CA ALA A 467 21.11 1.43 4.78
C ALA A 467 20.64 -0.03 4.95
N PHE A 468 20.14 -0.64 3.88
CA PHE A 468 19.71 -2.04 3.90
C PHE A 468 20.90 -2.99 4.12
N ILE A 469 22.02 -2.77 3.42
CA ILE A 469 23.24 -3.59 3.59
C ILE A 469 23.71 -3.51 5.05
N GLN A 470 23.91 -2.33 5.62
CA GLN A 470 24.36 -2.14 6.99
C GLN A 470 23.39 -2.80 7.98
N MET A 471 22.09 -2.48 7.87
CA MET A 471 21.09 -2.97 8.80
C MET A 471 21.03 -4.51 8.87
N PHE A 472 21.07 -5.20 7.72
CA PHE A 472 20.96 -6.67 7.68
C PHE A 472 22.33 -7.39 7.79
N THR A 473 23.46 -6.69 7.67
CA THR A 473 24.80 -7.23 7.95
C THR A 473 25.06 -7.19 9.45
N ASP A 474 24.77 -6.05 10.08
CA ASP A 474 25.10 -5.81 11.49
C ASP A 474 24.10 -6.44 12.45
N ASN A 475 22.90 -6.82 11.98
CA ASN A 475 21.83 -7.34 12.82
C ASN A 475 21.27 -8.66 12.31
N ASP A 476 21.25 -9.66 13.19
CA ASP A 476 20.39 -10.83 13.03
C ASP A 476 19.01 -10.57 13.66
N ILE A 477 18.10 -9.99 12.87
CA ILE A 477 16.82 -9.47 13.37
C ILE A 477 15.98 -10.56 14.05
N LEU A 478 15.95 -11.79 13.51
CA LEU A 478 15.19 -12.88 14.11
C LEU A 478 15.83 -13.41 15.40
N ALA A 479 17.16 -13.48 15.44
CA ALA A 479 17.90 -13.86 16.65
C ALA A 479 17.73 -12.78 17.73
N ASN A 480 17.94 -11.50 17.37
CA ASN A 480 17.76 -10.38 18.29
C ASN A 480 16.33 -10.34 18.87
N PHE A 481 15.30 -10.53 18.03
CA PHE A 481 13.92 -10.63 18.49
C PHE A 481 13.71 -11.79 19.50
N ARG A 482 14.28 -12.98 19.21
CA ARG A 482 14.21 -14.14 20.11
C ARG A 482 14.90 -13.84 21.45
N ASP A 483 16.07 -13.22 21.41
CA ASP A 483 16.84 -12.87 22.60
C ASP A 483 16.14 -11.83 23.47
N ASP A 484 15.52 -10.83 22.86
CA ASP A 484 14.69 -9.85 23.58
C ASP A 484 13.49 -10.49 24.25
N VAL A 485 12.84 -11.46 23.59
CA VAL A 485 11.76 -12.24 24.22
C VAL A 485 12.28 -13.17 25.32
N LEU A 486 13.45 -13.77 25.16
CA LEU A 486 14.08 -14.61 26.19
C LEU A 486 14.30 -13.86 27.51
N LYS A 487 14.68 -12.57 27.44
CA LYS A 487 14.86 -11.70 28.62
C LYS A 487 13.56 -11.48 29.41
N GLN A 488 12.42 -11.60 28.75
CA GLN A 488 11.08 -11.35 29.33
C GLN A 488 10.45 -12.62 29.94
N LEU A 489 10.97 -13.81 29.63
CA LEU A 489 10.36 -15.07 30.01
C LEU A 489 10.93 -15.64 31.32
N PRO A 490 10.08 -16.32 32.16
CA PRO A 490 10.54 -17.16 33.24
C PRO A 490 11.43 -18.31 32.71
N GLU A 491 12.41 -18.72 33.51
CA GLU A 491 13.43 -19.73 33.13
C GLU A 491 12.83 -21.01 32.54
N GLU A 492 11.75 -21.51 33.11
CA GLU A 492 11.06 -22.74 32.67
C GLU A 492 10.47 -22.65 31.24
N TYR A 493 10.29 -21.44 30.70
CA TYR A 493 9.75 -21.23 29.37
C TYR A 493 10.82 -20.90 28.34
N LYS A 494 12.02 -20.53 28.74
CA LYS A 494 13.13 -20.15 27.83
C LYS A 494 13.51 -21.29 26.89
N THR A 495 13.50 -22.53 27.41
CA THR A 495 13.80 -23.73 26.59
C THR A 495 12.69 -24.14 25.63
N LYS A 496 11.48 -23.56 25.77
CA LYS A 496 10.33 -23.86 24.92
C LYS A 496 10.27 -22.99 23.64
N LEU A 497 11.10 -21.93 23.57
CA LEU A 497 11.14 -21.10 22.36
C LEU A 497 11.75 -21.88 21.19
N PRO A 498 11.16 -21.71 19.98
CA PRO A 498 11.73 -22.33 18.78
C PRO A 498 13.13 -21.78 18.48
N GLU A 499 13.95 -22.61 17.83
CA GLU A 499 15.24 -22.19 17.29
C GLU A 499 15.04 -21.24 16.11
N VAL A 500 16.02 -20.31 15.93
CA VAL A 500 16.01 -19.37 14.81
C VAL A 500 16.09 -20.14 13.49
N PRO A 501 15.24 -19.82 12.50
CA PRO A 501 15.28 -20.51 11.21
C PRO A 501 16.65 -20.38 10.52
N GLN A 502 17.07 -21.44 9.85
CA GLN A 502 18.31 -21.47 9.09
C GLN A 502 18.27 -20.44 7.95
N LYS A 503 19.34 -19.68 7.78
CA LYS A 503 19.51 -18.73 6.69
C LYS A 503 19.96 -19.43 5.40
N GLY A 504 19.51 -18.91 4.27
CA GLY A 504 19.95 -19.33 2.93
C GLY A 504 21.24 -18.63 2.49
N ASP A 505 21.41 -18.50 1.19
CA ASP A 505 22.63 -18.10 0.48
C ASP A 505 22.55 -16.75 -0.26
N LEU A 506 21.54 -15.92 0.03
CA LEU A 506 21.45 -14.57 -0.52
C LEU A 506 22.63 -13.72 0.00
N ASP A 507 23.46 -13.24 -0.91
CA ASP A 507 24.44 -12.19 -0.60
C ASP A 507 23.71 -10.84 -0.59
N ILE A 508 23.88 -10.09 0.49
CA ILE A 508 23.25 -8.76 0.63
C ILE A 508 24.01 -7.70 -0.17
N ASN A 509 25.28 -7.96 -0.50
CA ASN A 509 26.12 -7.00 -1.23
C ASN A 509 25.87 -7.07 -2.76
N ASP A 510 25.19 -8.13 -3.26
CA ASP A 510 24.79 -8.23 -4.65
C ASP A 510 23.61 -7.26 -4.92
#